data_c886e9fbc2684754323b2ceb8ecc9a98
#
_entry.id   c886e9fbc2684754323b2ceb8ecc9a98
#
_cell.length_a   1.000
_cell.length_b   1.000
_cell.length_c   1.000
_cell.angle_alpha   90.00
_cell.angle_beta   90.00
_cell.angle_gamma   90.00
#
_symmetry.space_group_name_H-M   'P 1'
#
loop_
_entity.id
_entity.type
_entity.pdbx_description
1 polymer ?
#
loop_
_entity_poly.entity_id
_entity_poly.type
_entity_poly.pdbx_seq_one_letter_code
_entity_poly.pdbx_strand_id
1 'polypeptide(L)'
;MSTGYQIKDQYSAPGLPQVMEYQHYYPFGMQLEVLGYTSGADLKNNYLYNGKELQEDYGLNWYDYGARMYDPIALHFTTMDPLADQRNWVSPYSYCQNSPIVRIDPTGALDDNYTVDDQGNVNLVEKTNDNFDVLYTKESWDNGMKDNSITVDKGILDSKYSQSVKDPRDDKWYKYDVLKVRGDDKAKNLFEFVAKNSKVEWSRSRVGVEGDQGLNYITTTRESGTDYGGYGLYTTQLYTYTYRGNDHSHDNNTTTISPGDVGFATTIQMLHPNAKFNIFTPNDGKYMPFNQFSIPGNLPMFEIIAPKVK
;
A
#
# COMPACT_ATOMS: atom_id res chain seq x y z
N MET A 1 11.18 13.80 18.00
CA MET A 1 11.47 12.64 18.87
C MET A 1 10.63 11.47 18.34
N SER A 2 11.29 10.44 17.86
CA SER A 2 10.61 9.19 17.46
C SER A 2 10.48 8.31 18.69
N THR A 3 9.28 7.91 19.06
CA THR A 3 9.01 6.99 20.16
C THR A 3 8.52 5.66 19.58
N GLY A 4 9.29 4.59 19.80
CA GLY A 4 8.85 3.24 19.47
C GLY A 4 8.20 2.57 20.69
N TYR A 5 7.00 2.03 20.52
CA TYR A 5 6.31 1.25 21.55
C TYR A 5 6.23 -0.21 21.10
N GLN A 6 6.59 -1.14 21.98
CA GLN A 6 6.18 -2.54 21.84
C GLN A 6 5.18 -2.88 22.93
N ILE A 7 3.99 -3.32 22.49
CA ILE A 7 2.98 -3.90 23.37
C ILE A 7 3.04 -5.41 23.18
N LYS A 8 3.44 -6.16 24.21
CA LYS A 8 3.27 -7.62 24.23
C LYS A 8 2.05 -7.95 25.08
N ASP A 9 1.13 -8.73 24.52
CA ASP A 9 0.01 -9.33 25.25
C ASP A 9 0.54 -10.40 26.23
N GLN A 10 0.93 -9.98 27.43
CA GLN A 10 0.98 -10.86 28.59
C GLN A 10 -0.07 -10.37 29.57
N TYR A 11 -1.09 -11.17 29.76
CA TYR A 11 -2.18 -10.93 30.71
C TYR A 11 -1.67 -10.99 32.13
N SER A 12 -1.53 -9.86 32.80
CA SER A 12 -1.37 -9.79 34.27
C SER A 12 -2.66 -9.40 35.00
N ALA A 13 -3.71 -9.04 34.29
CA ALA A 13 -5.10 -8.94 34.75
C ALA A 13 -6.02 -9.02 33.53
N PRO A 14 -7.25 -9.52 33.64
CA PRO A 14 -8.13 -9.63 32.49
C PRO A 14 -8.43 -8.24 31.91
N GLY A 15 -7.87 -7.93 30.74
CA GLY A 15 -8.37 -6.89 29.86
C GLY A 15 -7.52 -5.66 29.58
N LEU A 16 -6.29 -5.50 30.11
CA LEU A 16 -5.46 -4.34 29.78
C LEU A 16 -4.08 -4.74 29.25
N PRO A 17 -3.65 -4.19 28.10
CA PRO A 17 -2.29 -4.41 27.59
C PRO A 17 -1.28 -3.72 28.50
N GLN A 18 -0.18 -4.42 28.83
CA GLN A 18 0.91 -3.89 29.63
C GLN A 18 2.06 -3.45 28.69
N VAL A 19 2.53 -2.22 28.87
CA VAL A 19 3.75 -1.75 28.18
C VAL A 19 4.94 -2.48 28.80
N MET A 20 5.65 -3.28 27.99
CA MET A 20 6.81 -4.04 28.41
C MET A 20 8.12 -3.27 28.20
N GLU A 21 8.16 -2.45 27.17
CA GLU A 21 9.33 -1.65 26.82
C GLU A 21 8.93 -0.42 26.02
N TYR A 22 9.60 0.70 26.25
CA TYR A 22 9.60 1.85 25.36
C TYR A 22 10.99 2.49 25.34
N GLN A 23 11.38 3.02 24.16
CA GLN A 23 12.65 3.65 23.91
C GLN A 23 12.47 5.02 23.28
N HIS A 24 13.34 5.97 23.65
CA HIS A 24 13.42 7.29 23.04
C HIS A 24 14.70 7.40 22.24
N TYR A 25 14.65 8.08 21.11
CA TYR A 25 15.79 8.24 20.22
C TYR A 25 16.02 9.72 19.87
N TYR A 26 17.30 10.08 19.71
CA TYR A 26 17.66 11.26 18.94
C TYR A 26 17.23 11.10 17.47
N PRO A 27 17.14 12.21 16.72
CA PRO A 27 16.67 12.15 15.31
C PRO A 27 17.40 11.12 14.45
N PHE A 28 18.68 10.89 14.70
CA PHE A 28 19.51 9.92 13.98
C PHE A 28 19.58 8.52 14.64
N GLY A 29 18.70 8.21 15.58
CA GLY A 29 18.55 6.85 16.09
C GLY A 29 19.43 6.48 17.28
N MET A 30 20.28 7.36 17.78
CA MET A 30 20.99 7.13 19.03
C MET A 30 19.97 7.07 20.18
N GLN A 31 20.06 6.04 21.02
CA GLN A 31 19.15 5.84 22.15
C GLN A 31 19.35 6.90 23.24
N LEU A 32 18.24 7.32 23.82
CA LEU A 32 18.19 8.12 25.06
C LEU A 32 17.92 7.17 26.23
N GLU A 33 18.95 6.45 26.69
CA GLU A 33 18.84 5.42 27.72
C GLU A 33 18.17 5.90 29.01
N VAL A 34 18.39 7.16 29.40
CA VAL A 34 17.83 7.78 30.62
C VAL A 34 16.31 7.91 30.56
N LEU A 35 15.72 7.91 29.37
CA LEU A 35 14.28 8.08 29.15
C LEU A 35 13.57 6.80 28.70
N GLY A 36 14.32 5.70 28.53
CA GLY A 36 13.76 4.39 28.19
C GLY A 36 13.23 3.64 29.41
N TYR A 37 12.37 2.67 29.20
CA TYR A 37 11.86 1.76 30.21
C TYR A 37 11.82 0.33 29.66
N THR A 38 12.29 -0.62 30.49
CA THR A 38 12.19 -2.07 30.24
C THR A 38 11.67 -2.75 31.50
N SER A 39 10.69 -3.62 31.39
CA SER A 39 9.98 -4.23 32.53
C SER A 39 10.75 -5.32 33.26
N GLY A 40 12.06 -5.41 33.12
CA GLY A 40 12.92 -6.37 33.86
C GLY A 40 12.72 -7.85 33.53
N ALA A 41 11.95 -8.19 32.53
CA ALA A 41 11.84 -9.55 32.02
C ALA A 41 13.01 -9.86 31.06
N ASP A 42 13.47 -11.10 31.02
CA ASP A 42 14.60 -11.59 30.18
C ASP A 42 14.38 -11.49 28.65
N LEU A 43 13.47 -10.62 28.21
CA LEU A 43 13.09 -10.47 26.82
C LEU A 43 13.65 -9.16 26.27
N LYS A 44 14.93 -9.20 25.88
CA LYS A 44 15.54 -8.09 25.16
C LYS A 44 14.98 -8.02 23.74
N ASN A 45 14.46 -6.84 23.36
CA ASN A 45 14.10 -6.56 21.98
C ASN A 45 15.32 -5.98 21.26
N ASN A 46 15.81 -6.66 20.25
CA ASN A 46 16.93 -6.18 19.45
C ASN A 46 16.47 -5.27 18.29
N TYR A 47 15.17 -5.27 17.96
CA TYR A 47 14.62 -4.44 16.88
C TYR A 47 14.16 -3.09 17.43
N LEU A 48 14.95 -2.05 17.21
CA LEU A 48 14.80 -0.76 17.88
C LEU A 48 14.48 0.36 16.89
N TYR A 49 15.38 1.30 16.67
CA TYR A 49 15.17 2.47 15.80
C TYR A 49 14.77 2.05 14.39
N ASN A 50 13.63 2.59 13.89
CA ASN A 50 13.01 2.24 12.60
C ASN A 50 12.75 0.74 12.39
N GLY A 51 12.61 -0.03 13.49
CA GLY A 51 12.42 -1.48 13.43
C GLY A 51 13.65 -2.26 12.96
N LYS A 52 14.85 -1.68 13.05
CA LYS A 52 16.11 -2.31 12.68
C LYS A 52 16.74 -3.02 13.86
N GLU A 53 17.40 -4.14 13.56
CA GLU A 53 18.13 -4.92 14.58
C GLU A 53 19.39 -4.18 15.02
N LEU A 54 19.55 -3.99 16.34
CA LEU A 54 20.74 -3.42 16.94
C LEU A 54 21.77 -4.53 17.16
N GLN A 55 22.95 -4.36 16.59
CA GLN A 55 24.12 -5.22 16.75
C GLN A 55 25.02 -4.64 17.85
N GLU A 56 24.98 -5.26 19.01
CA GLU A 56 25.76 -4.82 20.19
C GLU A 56 27.11 -5.53 20.36
N ASP A 57 27.38 -6.52 19.54
CA ASP A 57 28.60 -7.30 19.59
C ASP A 57 29.83 -6.38 19.57
N TYR A 58 30.78 -6.66 20.44
CA TYR A 58 32.01 -5.87 20.61
C TYR A 58 31.79 -4.38 20.93
N GLY A 59 30.57 -3.99 21.37
CA GLY A 59 30.23 -2.60 21.69
C GLY A 59 30.03 -1.72 20.46
N LEU A 60 29.71 -2.29 19.29
CA LEU A 60 29.50 -1.55 18.03
C LEU A 60 28.25 -0.67 18.07
N ASN A 61 27.15 -1.20 18.60
CA ASN A 61 25.86 -0.50 18.69
C ASN A 61 25.38 0.06 17.33
N TRP A 62 25.54 -0.75 16.28
CA TRP A 62 25.12 -0.41 14.91
C TRP A 62 23.78 -1.05 14.56
N TYR A 63 23.00 -0.39 13.72
CA TYR A 63 21.74 -0.93 13.21
C TYR A 63 21.96 -1.67 11.89
N ASP A 64 21.44 -2.90 11.79
CA ASP A 64 21.45 -3.67 10.54
C ASP A 64 20.29 -3.24 9.64
N TYR A 65 20.63 -2.56 8.55
CA TYR A 65 19.68 -2.16 7.51
C TYR A 65 19.60 -3.17 6.36
N GLY A 66 20.29 -4.30 6.46
CA GLY A 66 20.35 -5.35 5.44
C GLY A 66 21.48 -5.13 4.45
N ALA A 67 21.42 -4.12 3.60
CA ALA A 67 22.47 -3.82 2.65
C ALA A 67 23.72 -3.18 3.31
N ARG A 68 23.52 -2.42 4.39
CA ARG A 68 24.59 -1.69 5.09
C ARG A 68 24.32 -1.65 6.59
N MET A 69 25.41 -1.55 7.36
CA MET A 69 25.34 -1.24 8.79
C MET A 69 25.30 0.27 9.00
N TYR A 70 24.42 0.73 9.87
CA TYR A 70 24.24 2.14 10.19
C TYR A 70 24.78 2.45 11.58
N ASP A 71 25.62 3.45 11.67
CA ASP A 71 26.17 3.95 12.94
C ASP A 71 25.38 5.21 13.38
N PRO A 72 24.56 5.12 14.44
CA PRO A 72 23.78 6.25 14.92
C PRO A 72 24.60 7.32 15.65
N ILE A 73 25.85 7.03 15.99
CA ILE A 73 26.80 7.99 16.59
C ILE A 73 27.51 8.77 15.49
N ALA A 74 27.98 8.06 14.44
CA ALA A 74 28.60 8.69 13.29
C ALA A 74 27.57 9.35 12.34
N LEU A 75 26.29 9.05 12.49
CA LEU A 75 25.15 9.60 11.73
C LEU A 75 25.15 9.20 10.23
N HIS A 76 25.84 8.10 9.90
CA HIS A 76 25.97 7.63 8.51
C HIS A 76 26.13 6.10 8.45
N PHE A 77 26.03 5.55 7.24
CA PHE A 77 26.35 4.14 6.99
C PHE A 77 27.86 3.88 7.12
N THR A 78 28.22 2.69 7.60
CA THR A 78 29.62 2.30 7.83
C THR A 78 30.35 1.90 6.55
N THR A 79 29.62 1.59 5.50
CA THR A 79 30.14 1.22 4.18
C THR A 79 29.60 2.12 3.09
N MET A 80 30.34 2.20 1.98
CA MET A 80 29.87 2.89 0.78
C MET A 80 28.57 2.28 0.27
N ASP A 81 27.71 3.13 -0.23
CA ASP A 81 26.53 2.70 -0.96
C ASP A 81 26.95 1.86 -2.17
N PRO A 82 26.40 0.63 -2.34
CA PRO A 82 26.68 -0.20 -3.51
C PRO A 82 26.36 0.50 -4.85
N LEU A 83 25.51 1.55 -4.80
CA LEU A 83 25.06 2.31 -5.98
C LEU A 83 25.57 3.76 -5.97
N ALA A 84 26.65 4.04 -5.24
CA ALA A 84 27.24 5.38 -5.12
C ALA A 84 27.56 6.02 -6.48
N ASP A 85 27.94 5.22 -7.48
CA ASP A 85 28.27 5.71 -8.84
C ASP A 85 27.07 6.37 -9.54
N GLN A 86 25.85 6.04 -9.12
CA GLN A 86 24.62 6.62 -9.67
C GLN A 86 24.22 7.94 -8.99
N ARG A 87 24.94 8.36 -7.95
CA ARG A 87 24.59 9.50 -7.08
C ARG A 87 25.77 10.39 -6.73
N ASN A 88 26.41 10.94 -7.73
CA ASN A 88 27.60 11.76 -7.56
C ASN A 88 27.39 13.05 -6.74
N TRP A 89 26.13 13.41 -6.46
CA TRP A 89 25.75 14.62 -5.70
C TRP A 89 25.48 14.38 -4.20
N VAL A 90 25.51 13.12 -3.74
CA VAL A 90 25.30 12.75 -2.32
C VAL A 90 26.50 11.97 -1.83
N SER A 91 26.87 12.16 -0.55
CA SER A 91 27.91 11.33 0.07
C SER A 91 27.51 9.84 -0.01
N PRO A 92 28.40 8.95 -0.44
CA PRO A 92 28.12 7.51 -0.49
C PRO A 92 27.84 6.88 0.88
N TYR A 93 28.10 7.58 1.96
CA TYR A 93 27.82 7.13 3.32
C TYR A 93 26.58 7.78 3.94
N SER A 94 25.90 8.67 3.22
CA SER A 94 24.78 9.43 3.76
C SER A 94 23.63 8.53 4.20
N TYR A 95 23.09 8.83 5.39
CA TYR A 95 21.85 8.25 5.89
C TYR A 95 20.72 9.28 5.72
N CYS A 96 19.61 8.87 5.08
CA CYS A 96 18.43 9.69 4.85
C CYS A 96 18.74 11.11 4.29
N GLN A 97 19.82 11.29 3.53
CA GLN A 97 20.30 12.61 3.05
C GLN A 97 20.36 13.66 4.18
N ASN A 98 20.80 13.28 5.37
CA ASN A 98 20.85 14.10 6.59
C ASN A 98 19.49 14.65 7.06
N SER A 99 18.37 14.00 6.73
CA SER A 99 17.01 14.43 7.08
C SER A 99 16.17 13.29 7.72
N PRO A 100 16.64 12.62 8.77
CA PRO A 100 16.01 11.39 9.31
C PRO A 100 14.67 11.64 10.03
N ILE A 101 14.25 12.89 10.24
CA ILE A 101 12.94 13.24 10.81
C ILE A 101 11.83 13.09 9.76
N VAL A 102 12.14 13.35 8.49
CA VAL A 102 11.19 13.34 7.37
C VAL A 102 11.46 12.21 6.38
N ARG A 103 12.54 11.46 6.57
CA ARG A 103 12.99 10.39 5.68
C ARG A 103 13.34 9.13 6.47
N ILE A 104 13.06 7.98 5.89
CA ILE A 104 13.45 6.66 6.41
C ILE A 104 14.14 5.94 5.25
N ASP A 105 15.24 5.25 5.54
CA ASP A 105 15.87 4.30 4.62
C ASP A 105 15.45 2.88 5.07
N PRO A 106 14.57 2.17 4.36
CA PRO A 106 14.06 0.88 4.83
C PRO A 106 15.05 -0.28 4.72
N THR A 107 16.02 -0.19 3.82
CA THR A 107 16.86 -1.33 3.41
C THR A 107 18.35 -1.08 3.51
N GLY A 108 18.79 0.14 3.81
CA GLY A 108 20.19 0.55 3.67
C GLY A 108 20.66 0.55 2.22
N ALA A 109 19.74 0.55 1.26
CA ALA A 109 19.95 0.63 -0.17
C ALA A 109 18.81 1.46 -0.79
N LEU A 110 18.77 1.56 -2.09
CA LEU A 110 18.04 2.54 -2.88
C LEU A 110 16.53 2.35 -3.01
N ASP A 111 15.84 3.44 -3.35
CA ASP A 111 14.44 3.49 -3.79
C ASP A 111 14.29 2.90 -5.21
N ASP A 112 13.04 2.62 -5.62
CA ASP A 112 12.84 1.83 -6.81
C ASP A 112 11.95 2.53 -7.82
N ASN A 113 12.37 2.52 -9.10
CA ASN A 113 11.52 2.87 -10.22
C ASN A 113 10.85 1.62 -10.78
N TYR A 114 9.56 1.73 -11.01
CA TYR A 114 8.73 0.67 -11.54
C TYR A 114 8.08 1.10 -12.85
N THR A 115 7.68 0.13 -13.65
CA THR A 115 6.82 0.39 -14.82
C THR A 115 5.54 -0.42 -14.74
N VAL A 116 4.45 0.15 -15.25
CA VAL A 116 3.22 -0.57 -15.56
C VAL A 116 3.09 -0.69 -17.08
N ASP A 117 2.80 -1.90 -17.55
CA ASP A 117 2.56 -2.17 -18.97
C ASP A 117 1.07 -2.28 -19.30
N ASP A 118 0.75 -2.43 -20.58
CA ASP A 118 -0.62 -2.60 -21.08
C ASP A 118 -1.36 -3.79 -20.45
N GLN A 119 -0.63 -4.82 -20.02
CA GLN A 119 -1.19 -6.02 -19.36
C GLN A 119 -1.31 -5.85 -17.84
N GLY A 120 -1.05 -4.65 -17.30
CA GLY A 120 -1.12 -4.38 -15.87
C GLY A 120 0.01 -4.99 -15.05
N ASN A 121 1.11 -5.44 -15.67
CA ASN A 121 2.27 -5.89 -14.92
C ASN A 121 3.01 -4.70 -14.34
N VAL A 122 3.19 -4.70 -13.03
CA VAL A 122 4.05 -3.75 -12.32
C VAL A 122 5.40 -4.39 -12.09
N ASN A 123 6.44 -3.88 -12.77
CA ASN A 123 7.79 -4.43 -12.76
C ASN A 123 8.81 -3.42 -12.27
N LEU A 124 9.71 -3.86 -11.41
CA LEU A 124 10.89 -3.10 -11.02
C LEU A 124 11.82 -2.95 -12.24
N VAL A 125 12.24 -1.72 -12.56
CA VAL A 125 13.14 -1.42 -13.69
C VAL A 125 14.43 -0.76 -13.27
N GLU A 126 14.42 -0.02 -12.19
CA GLU A 126 15.62 0.62 -11.66
C GLU A 126 15.48 0.80 -10.16
N LYS A 127 16.54 0.53 -9.42
CA LYS A 127 16.63 0.87 -8.01
C LYS A 127 17.15 2.29 -7.85
N THR A 128 16.44 3.15 -7.14
CA THR A 128 16.81 4.55 -6.87
C THR A 128 16.87 4.84 -5.37
N ASN A 129 17.13 6.07 -4.96
CA ASN A 129 17.44 6.41 -3.56
C ASN A 129 16.47 7.39 -2.92
N ASP A 130 15.30 7.57 -3.50
CA ASP A 130 14.29 8.50 -2.99
C ASP A 130 13.44 7.82 -1.91
N ASN A 131 12.76 8.58 -1.05
CA ASN A 131 11.85 8.03 -0.01
C ASN A 131 10.47 7.64 -0.55
N PHE A 132 10.37 7.46 -1.83
CA PHE A 132 9.16 7.11 -2.55
C PHE A 132 9.51 6.23 -3.73
N ASP A 133 8.60 5.39 -4.14
CA ASP A 133 8.68 4.66 -5.39
C ASP A 133 8.04 5.50 -6.49
N VAL A 134 8.55 5.38 -7.73
CA VAL A 134 7.95 6.01 -8.90
C VAL A 134 7.47 4.92 -9.86
N LEU A 135 6.20 4.98 -10.19
CA LEU A 135 5.60 4.11 -11.19
C LEU A 135 5.44 4.89 -12.49
N TYR A 136 6.14 4.47 -13.53
CA TYR A 136 6.07 5.00 -14.88
C TYR A 136 5.18 4.13 -15.75
N THR A 137 4.65 4.68 -16.83
CA THR A 137 4.18 3.82 -17.91
C THR A 137 5.38 3.19 -18.60
N LYS A 138 5.24 1.94 -19.04
CA LYS A 138 6.33 1.25 -19.75
C LYS A 138 6.75 2.02 -21.02
N GLU A 139 5.79 2.59 -21.72
CA GLU A 139 6.06 3.41 -22.93
C GLU A 139 6.91 4.65 -22.61
N SER A 140 6.54 5.42 -21.56
CA SER A 140 7.29 6.61 -21.15
C SER A 140 8.70 6.27 -20.68
N TRP A 141 8.86 5.15 -19.98
CA TRP A 141 10.16 4.66 -19.55
C TRP A 141 11.06 4.24 -20.71
N ASP A 142 10.54 3.41 -21.63
CA ASP A 142 11.29 2.86 -22.77
C ASP A 142 11.72 3.97 -23.75
N ASN A 143 10.91 5.02 -23.91
CA ASN A 143 11.20 6.19 -24.72
C ASN A 143 12.14 7.21 -24.05
N GLY A 144 12.50 6.98 -22.78
CA GLY A 144 13.37 7.89 -22.01
C GLY A 144 12.75 9.24 -21.62
N MET A 145 11.47 9.45 -21.90
CA MET A 145 10.77 10.72 -21.60
C MET A 145 10.47 10.86 -20.10
N LYS A 146 10.10 9.76 -19.42
CA LYS A 146 9.80 9.69 -17.98
C LYS A 146 8.74 10.72 -17.51
N ASP A 147 7.86 11.15 -18.40
CA ASP A 147 6.88 12.21 -18.19
C ASP A 147 5.52 11.70 -17.68
N ASN A 148 5.17 10.44 -17.96
CA ASN A 148 3.94 9.80 -17.47
C ASN A 148 4.26 8.87 -16.30
N SER A 149 4.12 9.41 -15.08
CA SER A 149 4.46 8.71 -13.85
C SER A 149 3.62 9.15 -12.67
N ILE A 150 3.62 8.34 -11.63
CA ILE A 150 3.07 8.66 -10.31
C ILE A 150 4.07 8.29 -9.22
N THR A 151 4.19 9.16 -8.23
CA THR A 151 4.95 8.89 -7.01
C THR A 151 4.04 8.23 -5.97
N VAL A 152 4.52 7.16 -5.36
CA VAL A 152 3.82 6.43 -4.29
C VAL A 152 4.73 6.27 -3.07
N ASP A 153 4.16 6.02 -1.91
CA ASP A 153 4.95 5.77 -0.71
C ASP A 153 5.84 4.53 -0.91
N LYS A 154 7.05 4.60 -0.38
CA LYS A 154 8.06 3.54 -0.45
C LYS A 154 7.52 2.19 -0.01
N GLY A 155 7.85 1.17 -0.80
CA GLY A 155 7.52 -0.23 -0.53
C GLY A 155 6.10 -0.65 -0.90
N ILE A 156 5.24 0.25 -1.39
CA ILE A 156 3.90 -0.12 -1.86
C ILE A 156 4.01 -1.08 -3.05
N LEU A 157 4.87 -0.75 -4.02
CA LEU A 157 5.02 -1.53 -5.24
C LEU A 157 5.84 -2.81 -5.01
N ASP A 158 6.83 -2.76 -4.13
CA ASP A 158 7.65 -3.93 -3.74
C ASP A 158 6.84 -4.95 -2.92
N SER A 159 5.90 -4.48 -2.09
CA SER A 159 5.04 -5.34 -1.27
C SER A 159 3.90 -6.01 -2.05
N LYS A 160 3.88 -5.88 -3.38
CA LYS A 160 2.92 -6.56 -4.26
C LYS A 160 2.97 -8.07 -4.03
N TYR A 161 1.81 -8.67 -3.83
CA TYR A 161 1.67 -10.12 -3.73
C TYR A 161 0.54 -10.61 -4.64
N SER A 162 0.55 -11.92 -4.93
CA SER A 162 -0.49 -12.54 -5.75
C SER A 162 -1.27 -13.56 -4.94
N GLN A 163 -2.56 -13.67 -5.26
CA GLN A 163 -3.46 -14.66 -4.73
C GLN A 163 -4.30 -15.29 -5.84
N SER A 164 -5.11 -16.28 -5.49
CA SER A 164 -6.05 -16.90 -6.42
C SER A 164 -7.40 -17.07 -5.76
N VAL A 165 -8.45 -16.88 -6.54
CA VAL A 165 -9.84 -17.13 -6.15
C VAL A 165 -10.47 -18.09 -7.16
N LYS A 166 -11.32 -18.99 -6.66
CA LYS A 166 -12.13 -19.87 -7.51
C LYS A 166 -13.47 -19.21 -7.76
N ASP A 167 -13.84 -19.01 -9.02
CA ASP A 167 -15.18 -18.54 -9.36
C ASP A 167 -16.17 -19.72 -9.24
N PRO A 168 -17.20 -19.59 -8.40
CA PRO A 168 -18.19 -20.65 -8.23
C PRO A 168 -19.10 -20.85 -9.46
N ARG A 169 -19.09 -19.91 -10.43
CA ARG A 169 -19.96 -19.96 -11.62
C ARG A 169 -19.38 -20.81 -12.74
N ASP A 170 -18.06 -20.78 -12.94
CA ASP A 170 -17.37 -21.49 -14.01
C ASP A 170 -16.34 -22.51 -13.52
N ASP A 171 -16.18 -22.61 -12.19
CA ASP A 171 -15.28 -23.55 -11.49
C ASP A 171 -13.79 -23.31 -11.78
N LYS A 172 -13.42 -22.16 -12.37
CA LYS A 172 -12.04 -21.79 -12.70
C LYS A 172 -11.35 -21.02 -11.60
N TRP A 173 -10.02 -21.10 -11.57
CA TRP A 173 -9.16 -20.31 -10.70
C TRP A 173 -8.64 -19.08 -11.43
N TYR A 174 -8.84 -17.92 -10.82
CA TYR A 174 -8.33 -16.63 -11.27
C TYR A 174 -7.23 -16.16 -10.33
N LYS A 175 -6.05 -15.91 -10.90
CA LYS A 175 -4.94 -15.30 -10.17
C LYS A 175 -5.06 -13.79 -10.24
N TYR A 176 -4.87 -13.10 -9.11
CA TYR A 176 -4.89 -11.65 -9.05
C TYR A 176 -3.72 -11.12 -8.23
N ASP A 177 -3.23 -9.93 -8.60
CA ASP A 177 -2.22 -9.20 -7.86
C ASP A 177 -2.88 -8.21 -6.91
N VAL A 178 -2.21 -7.92 -5.79
CA VAL A 178 -2.69 -7.04 -4.72
C VAL A 178 -1.61 -6.04 -4.33
N LEU A 179 -1.97 -4.76 -4.32
CA LEU A 179 -1.21 -3.66 -3.74
C LEU A 179 -1.97 -3.12 -2.53
N LYS A 180 -1.32 -3.06 -1.36
CA LYS A 180 -1.91 -2.53 -0.14
C LYS A 180 -1.46 -1.09 0.07
N VAL A 181 -2.40 -0.16 0.15
CA VAL A 181 -2.14 1.28 0.24
C VAL A 181 -2.84 1.89 1.43
N ARG A 182 -2.12 2.66 2.23
CA ARG A 182 -2.69 3.47 3.31
C ARG A 182 -2.92 4.90 2.81
N GLY A 183 -4.08 5.47 3.16
CA GLY A 183 -4.53 6.77 2.69
C GLY A 183 -5.45 6.67 1.47
N ASP A 184 -6.66 7.22 1.60
CA ASP A 184 -7.68 7.10 0.56
C ASP A 184 -7.32 7.84 -0.72
N ASP A 185 -6.75 9.06 -0.61
CA ASP A 185 -6.35 9.85 -1.78
C ASP A 185 -5.13 9.24 -2.48
N LYS A 186 -4.14 8.75 -1.74
CA LYS A 186 -2.98 8.06 -2.30
C LYS A 186 -3.40 6.82 -3.09
N ALA A 187 -4.29 6.02 -2.50
CA ALA A 187 -4.81 4.82 -3.15
C ALA A 187 -5.68 5.14 -4.36
N LYS A 188 -6.46 6.21 -4.31
CA LYS A 188 -7.25 6.68 -5.44
C LYS A 188 -6.36 7.09 -6.61
N ASN A 189 -5.33 7.90 -6.35
CA ASN A 189 -4.41 8.35 -7.37
C ASN A 189 -3.67 7.18 -8.03
N LEU A 190 -3.18 6.21 -7.24
CA LEU A 190 -2.53 5.02 -7.79
C LEU A 190 -3.49 4.16 -8.62
N PHE A 191 -4.71 3.93 -8.12
CA PHE A 191 -5.75 3.20 -8.85
C PHE A 191 -6.08 3.85 -10.19
N GLU A 192 -6.30 5.17 -10.20
CA GLU A 192 -6.59 5.92 -11.43
C GLU A 192 -5.42 5.88 -12.42
N PHE A 193 -4.18 5.97 -11.90
CA PHE A 193 -2.98 5.90 -12.73
C PHE A 193 -2.87 4.54 -13.44
N VAL A 194 -2.95 3.44 -12.71
CA VAL A 194 -2.82 2.10 -13.31
C VAL A 194 -3.99 1.78 -14.25
N ALA A 195 -5.21 2.20 -13.90
CA ALA A 195 -6.38 2.01 -14.74
C ALA A 195 -6.32 2.81 -16.06
N LYS A 196 -5.77 4.04 -16.03
CA LYS A 196 -5.60 4.89 -17.23
C LYS A 196 -4.48 4.40 -18.14
N ASN A 197 -3.49 3.72 -17.61
CA ASN A 197 -2.24 3.40 -18.29
C ASN A 197 -2.05 1.91 -18.55
N SER A 198 -3.12 1.13 -18.49
CA SER A 198 -3.13 -0.29 -18.88
C SER A 198 -4.45 -0.63 -19.60
N LYS A 199 -4.49 -1.80 -20.24
CA LYS A 199 -5.66 -2.30 -20.98
C LYS A 199 -6.33 -3.46 -20.27
N VAL A 200 -6.32 -3.41 -18.94
CA VAL A 200 -6.92 -4.42 -18.05
C VAL A 200 -7.74 -3.73 -16.97
N GLU A 201 -8.63 -4.50 -16.37
CA GLU A 201 -9.43 -3.99 -15.26
C GLU A 201 -8.66 -4.00 -13.94
N TRP A 202 -8.89 -2.94 -13.18
CA TRP A 202 -8.38 -2.77 -11.82
C TRP A 202 -9.53 -2.53 -10.86
N SER A 203 -9.35 -2.93 -9.62
CA SER A 203 -10.29 -2.60 -8.57
C SER A 203 -9.60 -2.02 -7.32
N ARG A 204 -10.31 -1.18 -6.58
CA ARG A 204 -9.89 -0.60 -5.32
C ARG A 204 -10.91 -0.89 -4.23
N SER A 205 -10.61 -1.80 -3.32
CA SER A 205 -11.42 -2.09 -2.13
C SER A 205 -11.00 -1.19 -0.97
N ARG A 206 -11.97 -0.53 -0.32
CA ARG A 206 -11.78 0.40 0.79
C ARG A 206 -12.32 -0.20 2.09
N VAL A 207 -11.49 -0.25 3.13
CA VAL A 207 -11.88 -0.84 4.43
C VAL A 207 -11.45 0.02 5.61
N GLY A 208 -12.01 -0.25 6.79
CA GLY A 208 -11.68 0.44 8.05
C GLY A 208 -12.15 1.89 8.08
N VAL A 209 -11.30 2.79 8.57
CA VAL A 209 -11.57 4.24 8.68
C VAL A 209 -11.35 4.97 7.35
N GLU A 210 -11.88 6.19 7.24
CA GLU A 210 -11.68 7.04 6.05
C GLU A 210 -10.44 7.95 6.20
N GLY A 211 -9.99 8.53 5.09
CA GLY A 211 -8.94 9.53 5.02
C GLY A 211 -7.53 8.95 5.02
N ASP A 212 -6.57 9.68 5.62
CA ASP A 212 -5.13 9.35 5.58
C ASP A 212 -4.80 8.01 6.22
N GLN A 213 -5.61 7.53 7.16
CA GLN A 213 -5.47 6.23 7.80
C GLN A 213 -6.31 5.14 7.12
N GLY A 214 -7.07 5.49 6.10
CA GLY A 214 -7.88 4.58 5.33
C GLY A 214 -7.05 3.47 4.71
N LEU A 215 -7.49 2.23 4.85
CA LEU A 215 -6.81 1.08 4.26
C LEU A 215 -7.48 0.71 2.94
N ASN A 216 -6.68 0.61 1.91
CA ASN A 216 -7.12 0.32 0.56
C ASN A 216 -6.32 -0.85 -0.02
N TYR A 217 -6.98 -1.63 -0.88
CA TYR A 217 -6.38 -2.72 -1.62
C TYR A 217 -6.69 -2.53 -3.10
N ILE A 218 -5.65 -2.40 -3.92
CA ILE A 218 -5.76 -2.27 -5.37
C ILE A 218 -5.44 -3.63 -5.96
N THR A 219 -6.31 -4.16 -6.81
CA THR A 219 -6.17 -5.50 -7.40
C THR A 219 -6.37 -5.48 -8.91
N THR A 220 -5.79 -6.47 -9.59
CA THR A 220 -6.05 -6.78 -10.99
C THR A 220 -5.84 -8.27 -11.26
N THR A 221 -6.70 -8.86 -12.08
CA THR A 221 -6.47 -10.18 -12.66
C THR A 221 -5.57 -10.13 -13.89
N ARG A 222 -5.25 -8.95 -14.37
CA ARG A 222 -4.53 -8.70 -15.62
C ARG A 222 -5.27 -9.21 -16.85
N GLU A 223 -6.58 -9.32 -16.77
CA GLU A 223 -7.48 -9.69 -17.86
C GLU A 223 -8.36 -8.50 -18.25
N SER A 224 -8.71 -8.43 -19.52
CA SER A 224 -9.66 -7.45 -20.04
C SER A 224 -11.10 -7.89 -19.74
N GLY A 225 -11.93 -6.97 -19.30
CA GLY A 225 -13.38 -7.21 -19.10
C GLY A 225 -13.71 -8.08 -17.90
N THR A 226 -12.77 -8.30 -16.98
CA THR A 226 -13.01 -9.15 -15.80
C THR A 226 -12.07 -8.83 -14.66
N ASP A 227 -12.60 -8.32 -13.53
CA ASP A 227 -11.85 -8.23 -12.27
C ASP A 227 -12.47 -9.11 -11.18
N TYR A 228 -11.83 -10.22 -10.89
CA TYR A 228 -12.14 -11.07 -9.73
C TYR A 228 -11.35 -10.69 -8.48
N GLY A 229 -10.41 -9.75 -8.57
CA GLY A 229 -9.52 -9.41 -7.47
C GLY A 229 -10.28 -8.82 -6.28
N GLY A 230 -11.21 -7.92 -6.52
CA GLY A 230 -12.06 -7.34 -5.47
C GLY A 230 -12.91 -8.40 -4.76
N TYR A 231 -13.56 -9.28 -5.49
CA TYR A 231 -14.35 -10.39 -4.94
C TYR A 231 -13.47 -11.40 -4.18
N GLY A 232 -12.37 -11.83 -4.78
CA GLY A 232 -11.45 -12.79 -4.17
C GLY A 232 -10.86 -12.27 -2.87
N LEU A 233 -10.46 -11.02 -2.85
CA LEU A 233 -9.89 -10.39 -1.66
C LEU A 233 -10.96 -10.22 -0.54
N TYR A 234 -12.19 -9.85 -0.89
CA TYR A 234 -13.27 -9.78 0.08
C TYR A 234 -13.54 -11.15 0.72
N THR A 235 -13.68 -12.19 -0.06
CA THR A 235 -14.03 -13.52 0.43
C THR A 235 -12.92 -14.20 1.24
N THR A 236 -11.66 -13.84 1.00
CA THR A 236 -10.51 -14.46 1.65
C THR A 236 -9.95 -13.67 2.83
N GLN A 237 -9.99 -12.34 2.78
CA GLN A 237 -9.30 -11.49 3.75
C GLN A 237 -10.13 -10.36 4.33
N LEU A 238 -11.02 -9.73 3.55
CA LEU A 238 -11.66 -8.49 3.96
C LEU A 238 -13.04 -8.65 4.60
N TYR A 239 -13.58 -9.84 4.64
CA TYR A 239 -14.92 -10.12 5.20
C TYR A 239 -15.05 -9.78 6.69
N THR A 240 -13.93 -9.69 7.43
CA THR A 240 -13.89 -9.31 8.85
C THR A 240 -13.73 -7.81 9.08
N TYR A 241 -13.42 -7.04 8.03
CA TYR A 241 -13.24 -5.58 8.14
C TYR A 241 -14.56 -4.84 7.93
N THR A 242 -14.64 -3.61 8.45
CA THR A 242 -15.66 -2.65 8.01
C THR A 242 -15.42 -2.29 6.57
N TYR A 243 -16.21 -2.83 5.66
CA TYR A 243 -16.06 -2.59 4.22
C TYR A 243 -16.77 -1.31 3.82
N ARG A 244 -16.03 -0.34 3.27
CA ARG A 244 -16.55 0.99 2.88
C ARG A 244 -16.98 1.06 1.42
N GLY A 245 -16.46 0.19 0.58
CA GLY A 245 -16.83 0.14 -0.83
C GLY A 245 -15.74 -0.35 -1.75
N ASN A 246 -16.09 -0.40 -3.03
CA ASN A 246 -15.19 -0.80 -4.11
C ASN A 246 -15.40 0.11 -5.31
N ASP A 247 -14.30 0.48 -5.94
CA ASP A 247 -14.29 1.11 -7.26
C ASP A 247 -13.57 0.16 -8.21
N HIS A 248 -14.11 -0.12 -9.38
CA HIS A 248 -13.42 -0.88 -10.41
C HIS A 248 -13.44 -0.14 -11.75
N SER A 249 -12.40 -0.38 -12.56
CA SER A 249 -12.29 0.24 -13.87
C SER A 249 -12.82 -0.67 -14.95
N HIS A 250 -13.37 -0.06 -16.00
CA HIS A 250 -13.66 -0.75 -17.26
C HIS A 250 -12.63 -0.32 -18.30
N ASP A 251 -11.79 -1.23 -18.76
CA ASP A 251 -10.72 -0.98 -19.73
C ASP A 251 -11.23 -0.52 -21.09
N ASN A 252 -12.44 -0.91 -21.46
CA ASN A 252 -13.15 -0.47 -22.66
C ASN A 252 -13.89 0.87 -22.48
N ASN A 253 -13.70 1.54 -21.36
CA ASN A 253 -14.32 2.82 -21.01
C ASN A 253 -15.86 2.83 -21.03
N THR A 254 -16.50 1.69 -20.83
CA THR A 254 -17.97 1.62 -20.76
C THR A 254 -18.47 1.86 -19.34
N THR A 255 -19.69 2.38 -19.25
CA THR A 255 -20.42 2.54 -17.99
C THR A 255 -21.43 1.41 -17.76
N THR A 256 -21.33 0.33 -18.52
CA THR A 256 -22.25 -0.80 -18.45
C THR A 256 -22.06 -1.57 -17.17
N ILE A 257 -23.08 -1.62 -16.31
CA ILE A 257 -23.07 -2.41 -15.09
C ILE A 257 -23.32 -3.86 -15.45
N SER A 258 -22.42 -4.76 -15.08
CA SER A 258 -22.58 -6.19 -15.33
C SER A 258 -23.45 -6.87 -14.24
N PRO A 259 -24.01 -8.05 -14.50
CA PRO A 259 -24.64 -8.85 -13.46
C PRO A 259 -23.69 -9.23 -12.33
N GLY A 260 -22.39 -9.36 -12.63
CA GLY A 260 -21.33 -9.61 -11.65
C GLY A 260 -21.16 -8.45 -10.68
N ASP A 261 -21.17 -7.21 -11.17
CA ASP A 261 -21.04 -6.01 -10.35
C ASP A 261 -22.20 -5.88 -9.36
N VAL A 262 -23.43 -6.09 -9.85
CA VAL A 262 -24.63 -6.07 -9.00
C VAL A 262 -24.58 -7.20 -7.97
N GLY A 263 -24.16 -8.40 -8.37
CA GLY A 263 -24.01 -9.56 -7.47
C GLY A 263 -22.98 -9.29 -6.38
N PHE A 264 -21.84 -8.69 -6.72
CA PHE A 264 -20.81 -8.32 -5.74
C PHE A 264 -21.32 -7.24 -4.78
N ALA A 265 -21.95 -6.18 -5.30
CA ALA A 265 -22.56 -5.14 -4.47
C ALA A 265 -23.63 -5.71 -3.54
N THR A 266 -24.49 -6.62 -4.03
CA THR A 266 -25.50 -7.31 -3.22
C THR A 266 -24.88 -8.08 -2.06
N THR A 267 -23.88 -8.90 -2.36
CA THR A 267 -23.19 -9.71 -1.35
C THR A 267 -22.61 -8.85 -0.23
N ILE A 268 -21.98 -7.74 -0.59
CA ILE A 268 -21.35 -6.85 0.39
C ILE A 268 -22.36 -6.02 1.14
N GLN A 269 -23.35 -5.43 0.46
CA GLN A 269 -24.34 -4.54 1.09
C GLN A 269 -25.29 -5.26 2.05
N MET A 270 -25.40 -6.58 1.96
CA MET A 270 -26.10 -7.38 2.98
C MET A 270 -25.46 -7.26 4.37
N LEU A 271 -24.13 -7.15 4.44
CA LEU A 271 -23.36 -7.04 5.70
C LEU A 271 -22.89 -5.61 5.96
N HIS A 272 -22.68 -4.83 4.91
CA HIS A 272 -22.18 -3.46 4.95
C HIS A 272 -23.09 -2.53 4.12
N PRO A 273 -24.32 -2.20 4.62
CA PRO A 273 -25.34 -1.50 3.82
C PRO A 273 -24.92 -0.13 3.31
N ASN A 274 -23.94 0.51 3.95
CA ASN A 274 -23.41 1.82 3.56
C ASN A 274 -22.22 1.75 2.58
N ALA A 275 -21.81 0.55 2.16
CA ALA A 275 -20.72 0.39 1.21
C ALA A 275 -21.09 0.99 -0.15
N LYS A 276 -20.15 1.77 -0.73
CA LYS A 276 -20.32 2.50 -2.00
C LYS A 276 -19.55 1.80 -3.11
N PHE A 277 -20.21 1.64 -4.26
CA PHE A 277 -19.61 1.00 -5.42
C PHE A 277 -19.63 1.96 -6.61
N ASN A 278 -18.54 1.98 -7.38
CA ASN A 278 -18.44 2.81 -8.57
C ASN A 278 -17.74 2.04 -9.71
N ILE A 279 -18.18 2.29 -10.93
CA ILE A 279 -17.39 2.02 -12.13
C ILE A 279 -16.57 3.26 -12.43
N PHE A 280 -15.29 3.08 -12.67
CA PHE A 280 -14.37 4.13 -13.13
C PHE A 280 -14.13 3.98 -14.63
N THR A 281 -14.31 5.06 -15.37
CA THR A 281 -14.04 5.14 -16.81
C THR A 281 -12.69 5.85 -17.02
N PRO A 282 -11.62 5.13 -17.40
CA PRO A 282 -10.26 5.67 -17.40
C PRO A 282 -10.07 6.88 -18.33
N ASN A 283 -10.66 6.86 -19.52
CA ASN A 283 -10.50 7.96 -20.51
C ASN A 283 -11.15 9.26 -20.06
N ASP A 284 -12.29 9.17 -19.38
CA ASP A 284 -13.06 10.34 -18.93
C ASP A 284 -12.71 10.74 -17.50
N GLY A 285 -12.07 9.86 -16.73
CA GLY A 285 -11.77 10.05 -15.31
C GLY A 285 -13.03 10.14 -14.44
N LYS A 286 -14.15 9.54 -14.84
CA LYS A 286 -15.43 9.63 -14.15
C LYS A 286 -15.71 8.40 -13.31
N TYR A 287 -16.43 8.63 -12.22
CA TYR A 287 -16.96 7.58 -11.36
C TYR A 287 -18.48 7.51 -11.53
N MET A 288 -18.99 6.35 -11.91
CA MET A 288 -20.42 6.09 -11.99
C MET A 288 -20.85 5.18 -10.83
N PRO A 289 -21.66 5.69 -9.89
CA PRO A 289 -22.11 4.90 -8.75
C PRO A 289 -23.13 3.83 -9.16
N PHE A 290 -23.06 2.69 -8.48
CA PHE A 290 -24.06 1.62 -8.57
C PHE A 290 -24.25 0.96 -7.19
N ASN A 291 -25.27 0.10 -7.08
CA ASN A 291 -25.59 -0.64 -5.86
C ASN A 291 -26.35 -1.94 -6.18
N GLN A 292 -26.77 -2.67 -5.15
CA GLN A 292 -27.51 -3.93 -5.25
C GLN A 292 -28.86 -3.83 -5.99
N PHE A 293 -29.39 -2.62 -6.19
CA PHE A 293 -30.66 -2.38 -6.91
C PHE A 293 -30.43 -1.88 -8.35
N SER A 294 -29.18 -1.71 -8.76
CA SER A 294 -28.85 -1.28 -10.11
C SER A 294 -29.26 -2.36 -11.12
N ILE A 295 -29.75 -1.92 -12.27
CA ILE A 295 -30.15 -2.83 -13.35
C ILE A 295 -28.95 -3.02 -14.28
N PRO A 296 -28.51 -4.25 -14.53
CA PRO A 296 -27.45 -4.51 -15.51
C PRO A 296 -27.82 -3.97 -16.90
N GLY A 297 -26.85 -3.31 -17.54
CA GLY A 297 -27.02 -2.69 -18.86
C GLY A 297 -26.73 -1.19 -18.84
N ASN A 298 -26.89 -0.54 -19.99
CA ASN A 298 -26.60 0.88 -20.21
C ASN A 298 -27.75 1.83 -19.83
N LEU A 299 -28.64 1.48 -18.93
CA LEU A 299 -29.74 2.37 -18.54
C LEU A 299 -29.22 3.41 -17.52
N PRO A 300 -29.48 4.72 -17.75
CA PRO A 300 -29.20 5.74 -16.77
C PRO A 300 -29.96 5.45 -15.47
N MET A 301 -29.29 5.62 -14.32
CA MET A 301 -29.96 5.54 -13.02
C MET A 301 -31.07 6.60 -12.98
N PHE A 302 -32.32 6.18 -12.80
CA PHE A 302 -33.37 7.09 -12.41
C PHE A 302 -33.20 7.39 -10.92
N GLU A 303 -32.88 8.62 -10.61
CA GLU A 303 -32.92 9.11 -9.23
C GLU A 303 -34.41 9.11 -8.82
N ILE A 304 -34.81 8.16 -8.01
CA ILE A 304 -36.15 8.16 -7.39
C ILE A 304 -36.12 9.27 -6.33
N ILE A 305 -36.51 10.48 -6.75
CA ILE A 305 -36.77 11.56 -5.81
C ILE A 305 -38.07 11.18 -5.08
N ALA A 306 -37.92 10.69 -3.84
CA ALA A 306 -39.08 10.46 -3.00
C ALA A 306 -39.88 11.76 -2.87
N PRO A 307 -41.21 11.77 -3.11
CA PRO A 307 -42.00 12.97 -2.95
C PRO A 307 -41.89 13.46 -1.50
N LYS A 308 -41.52 14.74 -1.33
CA LYS A 308 -41.58 15.38 -0.02
C LYS A 308 -43.02 15.25 0.49
N VAL A 309 -43.21 14.44 1.52
CA VAL A 309 -44.46 14.41 2.26
C VAL A 309 -44.61 15.79 2.92
N LYS A 310 -45.72 16.50 2.55
CA LYS A 310 -46.11 17.78 3.12
C LYS A 310 -46.65 17.59 4.52
#